data_e821bf4a0fb80a99dbe9f1a320d1a61d
#
_entry.id   e821bf4a0fb80a99dbe9f1a320d1a61d
#
_cell.length_a   1.000
_cell.length_b   1.000
_cell.length_c   1.000
_cell.angle_alpha   90.00
_cell.angle_beta   90.00
_cell.angle_gamma   90.00
#
_symmetry.space_group_name_H-M   'P 1'
#
loop_
_entity.id
_entity.type
_entity.pdbx_description
1 polymer ?
#
loop_
_entity_poly.entity_id
_entity_poly.type
_entity_poly.pdbx_seq_one_letter_code
_entity_poly.pdbx_strand_id
1 'polypeptide(L)'
;MIPDSVTQLGKWAFYDDSSLTDVTIGSGLTKLDNYQFYRCSSLEDITIPDNVTSLGNYTFAGCKNLSHVDLPETLETIGNATFADCDSLAEVTIPKSVTSL
;
A
#
# COMPACT_ATOMS: atom_id res chain seq x y z
N MET A 1 11.55 -4.62 -5.67
CA MET A 1 11.47 -3.31 -6.36
C MET A 1 10.53 -3.39 -7.54
N ILE A 2 9.66 -2.41 -7.68
CA ILE A 2 8.74 -2.31 -8.82
C ILE A 2 9.28 -1.22 -9.74
N PRO A 3 9.75 -1.58 -10.95
CA PRO A 3 10.37 -0.59 -11.85
C PRO A 3 9.40 0.46 -12.36
N ASP A 4 9.92 1.60 -12.78
CA ASP A 4 9.11 2.70 -13.32
C ASP A 4 8.35 2.33 -14.59
N SER A 5 8.83 1.33 -15.31
CA SER A 5 8.17 0.87 -16.55
C SER A 5 6.90 0.05 -16.27
N VAL A 6 6.69 -0.38 -15.04
CA VAL A 6 5.49 -1.13 -14.67
C VAL A 6 4.34 -0.15 -14.48
N THR A 7 3.28 -0.29 -15.25
CA THR A 7 2.13 0.61 -15.20
C THR A 7 0.90 -0.03 -14.57
N GLN A 8 0.95 -1.33 -14.32
CA GLN A 8 -0.17 -2.04 -13.74
C GLN A 8 0.32 -3.33 -13.07
N LEU A 9 -0.22 -3.62 -11.90
CA LEU A 9 -0.04 -4.88 -11.22
C LEU A 9 -1.43 -5.49 -11.04
N GLY A 10 -1.52 -6.80 -11.13
CA GLY A 10 -2.79 -7.48 -10.90
C GLY A 10 -3.20 -7.44 -9.43
N LYS A 11 -4.47 -7.68 -9.18
CA LYS A 11 -4.97 -7.92 -7.83
C LYS A 11 -4.20 -9.12 -7.27
N TRP A 12 -3.95 -9.11 -5.97
CA TRP A 12 -3.24 -10.20 -5.28
C TRP A 12 -1.78 -10.36 -5.68
N ALA A 13 -1.18 -9.37 -6.36
CA ALA A 13 0.18 -9.49 -6.93
C ALA A 13 1.22 -9.97 -5.92
N PHE A 14 1.16 -9.50 -4.68
CA PHE A 14 2.08 -9.89 -3.60
C PHE A 14 1.35 -10.53 -2.42
N TYR A 15 0.20 -11.12 -2.68
CA TYR A 15 -0.64 -11.73 -1.66
C TYR A 15 0.14 -12.76 -0.84
N ASP A 16 0.07 -12.62 0.46
CA ASP A 16 0.65 -13.58 1.40
C ASP A 16 2.15 -13.81 1.21
N ASP A 17 2.85 -12.81 0.68
CA ASP A 17 4.30 -12.90 0.47
C ASP A 17 5.01 -12.59 1.78
N SER A 18 5.20 -13.63 2.60
CA SER A 18 5.77 -13.48 3.93
C SER A 18 7.27 -13.23 3.94
N SER A 19 7.93 -13.32 2.80
CA SER A 19 9.36 -13.03 2.69
C SER A 19 9.66 -11.60 2.27
N LEU A 20 8.63 -10.84 1.87
CA LEU A 20 8.79 -9.47 1.42
C LEU A 20 8.97 -8.55 2.63
N THR A 21 10.14 -7.93 2.78
CA THR A 21 10.46 -7.08 3.92
C THR A 21 10.38 -5.59 3.59
N ASP A 22 10.68 -5.22 2.35
CA ASP A 22 10.49 -3.85 1.88
C ASP A 22 10.17 -3.88 0.39
N VAL A 23 9.58 -2.79 -0.09
CA VAL A 23 9.26 -2.65 -1.49
C VAL A 23 9.44 -1.21 -1.91
N THR A 24 10.02 -0.99 -3.08
CA THR A 24 10.11 0.32 -3.69
C THR A 24 9.16 0.34 -4.88
N ILE A 25 8.22 1.28 -4.88
CA ILE A 25 7.23 1.39 -5.94
C ILE A 25 7.71 2.41 -6.96
N GLY A 26 7.80 2.00 -8.21
CA GLY A 26 8.23 2.88 -9.29
C GLY A 26 7.16 3.88 -9.71
N SER A 27 7.53 4.80 -10.56
CA SER A 27 6.69 5.93 -10.95
C SER A 27 5.59 5.60 -11.96
N GLY A 28 5.58 4.38 -12.48
CA GLY A 28 4.60 4.00 -13.51
C GLY A 28 3.22 3.62 -12.96
N LEU A 29 3.11 3.31 -11.68
CA LEU A 29 1.83 2.89 -11.08
C LEU A 29 1.05 4.11 -10.63
N THR A 30 -0.23 4.16 -10.96
CA THR A 30 -1.12 5.23 -10.50
C THR A 30 -2.10 4.75 -9.44
N LYS A 31 -2.20 3.45 -9.24
CA LYS A 31 -3.03 2.90 -8.16
C LYS A 31 -2.43 1.60 -7.64
N LEU A 32 -2.73 1.28 -6.40
CA LEU A 32 -2.50 -0.05 -5.85
C LEU A 32 -3.85 -0.74 -5.78
N ASP A 33 -3.93 -1.92 -6.36
CA ASP A 33 -5.20 -2.61 -6.53
C ASP A 33 -5.58 -3.40 -5.26
N ASN A 34 -6.77 -4.01 -5.28
CA ASN A 34 -7.30 -4.75 -4.15
C ASN A 34 -6.37 -5.91 -3.78
N TYR A 35 -6.12 -6.08 -2.49
CA TYR A 35 -5.34 -7.19 -1.94
C TYR A 35 -3.90 -7.27 -2.44
N GLN A 36 -3.36 -6.21 -3.00
CA GLN A 36 -2.04 -6.29 -3.66
C GLN A 36 -0.93 -6.69 -2.71
N PHE A 37 -0.95 -6.21 -1.47
CA PHE A 37 0.03 -6.56 -0.44
C PHE A 37 -0.63 -7.24 0.77
N TYR A 38 -1.74 -7.90 0.53
CA TYR A 38 -2.51 -8.55 1.58
C TYR A 38 -1.66 -9.60 2.29
N ARG A 39 -1.57 -9.49 3.60
CA ARG A 39 -0.86 -10.46 4.45
C ARG A 39 0.65 -10.54 4.17
N CYS A 40 1.26 -9.47 3.74
CA CYS A 40 2.71 -9.37 3.66
C CYS A 40 3.25 -9.18 5.09
N SER A 41 3.31 -10.27 5.85
CA SER A 41 3.54 -10.19 7.29
C SER A 41 4.95 -9.77 7.70
N SER A 42 5.91 -9.77 6.79
CA SER A 42 7.27 -9.31 7.06
C SER A 42 7.55 -7.89 6.58
N LEU A 43 6.59 -7.26 5.89
CA LEU A 43 6.74 -5.90 5.39
C LEU A 43 6.71 -4.93 6.57
N GLU A 44 7.76 -4.13 6.72
CA GLU A 44 7.92 -3.22 7.88
C GLU A 44 7.61 -1.78 7.55
N ASP A 45 8.02 -1.30 6.40
CA ASP A 45 7.72 0.07 5.97
C ASP A 45 7.47 0.14 4.48
N ILE A 46 6.68 1.15 4.08
CA ILE A 46 6.44 1.41 2.67
C ILE A 46 6.24 2.91 2.46
N THR A 47 6.79 3.43 1.38
CA THR A 47 6.54 4.79 0.92
C THR A 47 5.74 4.72 -0.38
N ILE A 48 4.58 5.33 -0.38
CA ILE A 48 3.72 5.37 -1.55
C ILE A 48 4.10 6.62 -2.35
N PRO A 49 4.53 6.49 -3.59
CA PRO A 49 5.00 7.66 -4.36
C PRO A 49 3.85 8.55 -4.83
N ASP A 50 4.20 9.77 -5.23
CA ASP A 50 3.23 10.81 -5.62
C ASP A 50 2.40 10.46 -6.86
N ASN A 51 2.85 9.53 -7.68
CA ASN A 51 2.09 9.11 -8.86
C ASN A 51 0.89 8.22 -8.51
N VAL A 52 0.84 7.69 -7.29
CA VAL A 52 -0.28 6.85 -6.84
C VAL A 52 -1.38 7.74 -6.29
N THR A 53 -2.57 7.63 -6.83
CA THR A 53 -3.73 8.43 -6.41
C THR A 53 -4.82 7.62 -5.73
N SER A 54 -4.74 6.29 -5.76
CA SER A 54 -5.74 5.47 -5.07
C SER A 54 -5.14 4.17 -4.52
N LEU A 55 -5.70 3.74 -3.40
CA LEU A 55 -5.42 2.43 -2.79
C LEU A 55 -6.70 1.62 -2.80
N GLY A 56 -6.59 0.37 -3.20
CA GLY A 56 -7.74 -0.53 -3.27
C GLY A 56 -8.15 -1.08 -1.90
N ASN A 57 -9.16 -1.94 -1.92
CA ASN A 57 -9.66 -2.58 -0.71
C ASN A 57 -8.65 -3.60 -0.20
N TYR A 58 -8.41 -3.62 1.10
CA TYR A 58 -7.52 -4.59 1.76
C TYR A 58 -6.09 -4.58 1.23
N THR A 59 -5.66 -3.48 0.62
CA THR A 59 -4.34 -3.40 -0.01
C THR A 59 -3.20 -3.84 0.92
N PHE A 60 -3.22 -3.39 2.17
CA PHE A 60 -2.19 -3.72 3.16
C PHE A 60 -2.77 -4.48 4.36
N ALA A 61 -3.98 -5.03 4.24
CA ALA A 61 -4.59 -5.73 5.35
C ALA A 61 -3.75 -6.94 5.74
N GLY A 62 -3.61 -7.18 7.02
CA GLY A 62 -2.85 -8.32 7.54
C GLY A 62 -1.34 -8.17 7.50
N CYS A 63 -0.84 -6.99 7.17
CA CYS A 63 0.59 -6.70 7.23
C CYS A 63 0.99 -6.46 8.69
N LYS A 64 1.18 -7.53 9.44
CA LYS A 64 1.30 -7.47 10.90
C LYS A 64 2.51 -6.69 11.39
N ASN A 65 3.59 -6.68 10.63
CA ASN A 65 4.82 -5.98 11.02
C ASN A 65 4.95 -4.59 10.39
N LEU A 66 3.96 -4.17 9.61
CA LEU A 66 4.00 -2.85 8.99
C LEU A 66 3.85 -1.79 10.06
N SER A 67 4.91 -1.04 10.30
CA SER A 67 4.95 -0.04 11.36
C SER A 67 4.98 1.39 10.82
N HIS A 68 5.27 1.58 9.56
CA HIS A 68 5.46 2.90 8.98
C HIS A 68 4.96 2.95 7.55
N VAL A 69 4.07 3.89 7.26
CA VAL A 69 3.52 4.10 5.91
C VAL A 69 3.55 5.59 5.62
N ASP A 70 4.21 5.96 4.51
CA ASP A 70 4.18 7.33 4.01
C ASP A 70 3.19 7.42 2.86
N LEU A 71 2.15 8.21 3.04
CA LEU A 71 1.14 8.43 2.00
C LEU A 71 1.41 9.74 1.27
N PRO A 72 1.23 9.77 -0.07
CA PRO A 72 1.49 10.99 -0.83
C PRO A 72 0.36 12.01 -0.67
N GLU A 73 0.69 13.29 -0.79
CA GLU A 73 -0.29 14.37 -0.74
C GLU A 73 -1.25 14.36 -1.94
N THR A 74 -0.95 13.55 -2.94
CA THR A 74 -1.77 13.40 -4.15
C THR A 74 -2.83 12.30 -4.02
N LEU A 75 -2.82 11.55 -2.93
CA LEU A 75 -3.73 10.42 -2.75
C LEU A 75 -5.17 10.92 -2.62
N GLU A 76 -6.07 10.33 -3.39
CA GLU A 76 -7.48 10.74 -3.45
C GLU A 76 -8.44 9.76 -2.80
N THR A 77 -8.17 8.46 -2.90
CA THR A 77 -9.06 7.44 -2.36
C THR A 77 -8.28 6.36 -1.62
N ILE A 78 -8.89 5.86 -0.56
CA ILE A 78 -8.39 4.72 0.20
C ILE A 78 -9.57 3.74 0.33
N GLY A 79 -9.35 2.51 -0.08
CA GLY A 79 -10.39 1.49 -0.06
C GLY A 79 -10.73 1.00 1.35
N ASN A 80 -11.69 0.08 1.42
CA ASN A 80 -12.16 -0.48 2.68
C ASN A 80 -11.08 -1.36 3.32
N ALA A 81 -10.92 -1.23 4.62
CA ALA A 81 -10.05 -2.09 5.43
C ALA A 81 -8.61 -2.16 4.90
N THR A 82 -8.13 -1.09 4.26
CA THR A 82 -6.79 -1.03 3.66
C THR A 82 -5.70 -1.38 4.66
N PHE A 83 -5.84 -0.95 5.91
CA PHE A 83 -4.85 -1.20 6.97
C PHE A 83 -5.38 -2.10 8.08
N ALA A 84 -6.38 -2.91 7.80
CA ALA A 84 -6.93 -3.83 8.80
C ALA A 84 -5.85 -4.81 9.25
N ASP A 85 -5.84 -5.13 10.54
CA ASP A 85 -4.90 -6.10 11.13
C ASP A 85 -3.42 -5.77 10.94
N CYS A 86 -3.11 -4.50 10.75
CA CYS A 86 -1.73 -4.02 10.78
C CYS A 86 -1.36 -3.74 12.24
N ASP A 87 -1.02 -4.80 12.97
CA ASP A 87 -0.89 -4.75 14.43
C ASP A 87 0.24 -3.84 14.93
N SER A 88 1.27 -3.64 14.11
CA SER A 88 2.41 -2.79 14.48
C SER A 88 2.22 -1.33 14.10
N LEU A 89 1.17 -1.01 13.35
CA LEU A 89 0.93 0.34 12.87
C LEU A 89 0.23 1.16 13.95
N ALA A 90 0.98 2.05 14.58
CA ALA A 90 0.43 2.86 15.68
C ALA A 90 -0.42 4.01 15.15
N GLU A 91 0.02 4.61 14.05
CA GLU A 91 -0.73 5.69 13.41
C GLU A 91 -0.35 5.83 11.95
N VAL A 92 -1.25 6.39 11.17
CA VAL A 92 -0.98 6.78 9.80
C VAL A 92 -1.64 8.13 9.57
N THR A 93 -0.92 9.04 8.93
CA THR A 93 -1.46 10.36 8.62
C THR A 93 -2.19 10.30 7.29
N ILE A 94 -3.48 10.56 7.31
CA ILE A 94 -4.28 10.59 6.09
C ILE A 94 -4.15 11.98 5.48
N PRO A 95 -3.65 12.10 4.23
CA PRO A 95 -3.50 13.40 3.59
C PRO A 95 -4.85 14.09 3.39
N LYS A 96 -4.82 15.41 3.38
CA LYS A 96 -6.03 16.22 3.15
C LYS A 96 -6.64 16.01 1.77
N SER A 97 -5.83 15.54 0.83
CA SER A 97 -6.29 15.25 -0.53
C SER A 97 -7.26 14.08 -0.62
N VAL A 98 -7.29 13.22 0.42
CA VAL A 98 -8.17 12.05 0.40
C VAL A 98 -9.62 12.49 0.58
N THR A 99 -10.46 12.15 -0.39
CA THR A 99 -11.87 12.51 -0.40
C THR A 99 -12.80 11.32 -0.13
N SER A 100 -12.25 10.12 -0.12
CA SER A 100 -13.03 8.89 0.11
C SER A 100 -12.20 7.88 0.88
N LEU A 101 -12.77 7.34 1.93
CA LEU A 101 -12.18 6.30 2.77
C LEU A 101 -13.09 5.09 2.80
#